data_5b88a87b3cde6eea19faba82c1a5439a
#
_entry.id   5b88a87b3cde6eea19faba82c1a5439a
#
_cell.length_a   1.000
_cell.length_b   1.000
_cell.length_c   1.000
_cell.angle_alpha   90.00
_cell.angle_beta   90.00
_cell.angle_gamma   90.00
#
_symmetry.space_group_name_H-M   'P 1'
#
loop_
_entity.id
_entity.type
_entity.pdbx_description
1 polymer ?
#
loop_
_entity_poly.entity_id
_entity_poly.type
_entity_poly.pdbx_seq_one_letter_code
_entity_poly.pdbx_strand_id
1 'polypeptide(L)'
;MRKNIVAGNWKMNKTLQEGIALAKELNEALANEKPNCDVIICTPFIHLASVTPLVDAAKIGVGAENCADKESGAYTGEVSAAMVASTGAKYVILGHSERRAYYGETVAILEEKVKLALANGLT
;
A
#
# COMPACT_ATOMS: atom_id res chain seq x y z
N MET A 1 -17.29 -6.15 -16.02
CA MET A 1 -16.10 -7.05 -15.89
C MET A 1 -15.15 -6.53 -14.82
N ARG A 2 -14.57 -7.44 -14.06
CA ARG A 2 -13.52 -7.07 -13.13
C ARG A 2 -12.29 -6.61 -13.90
N LYS A 3 -11.66 -5.56 -13.39
CA LYS A 3 -10.42 -5.04 -13.96
C LYS A 3 -9.25 -5.93 -13.54
N ASN A 4 -8.34 -6.19 -14.46
CA ASN A 4 -7.12 -6.92 -14.13
C ASN A 4 -6.16 -6.00 -13.38
N ILE A 5 -5.54 -6.54 -12.34
CA ILE A 5 -4.59 -5.82 -11.50
C ILE A 5 -3.31 -6.64 -11.37
N VAL A 6 -2.18 -5.97 -11.59
CA VAL A 6 -0.86 -6.52 -11.25
C VAL A 6 -0.35 -5.73 -10.06
N ALA A 7 -0.31 -6.36 -8.89
CA ALA A 7 0.12 -5.72 -7.65
C ALA A 7 1.45 -6.32 -7.19
N GLY A 8 2.47 -5.48 -7.13
CA GLY A 8 3.78 -5.85 -6.60
C GLY A 8 3.84 -5.61 -5.09
N ASN A 9 4.01 -6.66 -4.33
CA ASN A 9 4.21 -6.56 -2.88
C ASN A 9 5.70 -6.56 -2.58
N TRP A 10 6.22 -5.43 -2.10
CA TRP A 10 7.64 -5.30 -1.78
C TRP A 10 8.05 -6.06 -0.53
N LYS A 11 7.08 -6.37 0.33
CA LYS A 11 7.30 -7.02 1.63
C LYS A 11 8.25 -6.17 2.49
N MET A 12 9.07 -6.78 3.32
CA MET A 12 10.02 -6.06 4.15
C MET A 12 11.36 -5.92 3.41
N ASN A 13 11.36 -5.12 2.34
CA ASN A 13 12.55 -4.89 1.52
C ASN A 13 12.69 -3.42 1.18
N LYS A 14 13.88 -3.02 0.82
CA LYS A 14 14.27 -1.69 0.36
C LYS A 14 14.37 -0.67 1.48
N THR A 15 15.58 -0.14 1.64
CA THR A 15 15.80 1.08 2.41
C THR A 15 15.15 2.26 1.69
N LEU A 16 15.09 3.43 2.33
CA LEU A 16 14.42 4.60 1.74
C LEU A 16 14.98 4.92 0.35
N GLN A 17 16.29 5.00 0.21
CA GLN A 17 16.91 5.36 -1.07
C GLN A 17 16.74 4.28 -2.13
N GLU A 18 16.82 3.02 -1.74
CA GLU A 18 16.57 1.89 -2.64
C GLU A 18 15.12 1.88 -3.13
N GLY A 19 14.17 2.18 -2.27
CA GLY A 19 12.75 2.26 -2.62
C GLY A 19 12.47 3.41 -3.59
N ILE A 20 13.05 4.57 -3.34
CA ILE A 20 12.95 5.73 -4.24
C ILE A 20 13.51 5.37 -5.63
N ALA A 21 14.69 4.76 -5.66
CA ALA A 21 15.32 4.35 -6.92
C ALA A 21 14.46 3.35 -7.71
N LEU A 22 13.90 2.36 -7.03
CA LEU A 22 13.04 1.36 -7.66
C LEU A 22 11.76 1.99 -8.20
N ALA A 23 11.13 2.88 -7.44
CA ALA A 23 9.91 3.57 -7.89
C ALA A 23 10.18 4.42 -9.15
N LYS A 24 11.27 5.15 -9.18
CA LYS A 24 11.69 5.92 -10.35
C LYS A 24 11.91 5.04 -11.57
N GLU A 25 12.61 3.93 -11.40
CA GLU A 25 12.87 2.96 -12.46
C GLU A 25 11.59 2.38 -13.03
N LEU A 26 10.63 1.99 -12.17
CA LEU A 26 9.33 1.49 -12.60
C LEU A 26 8.54 2.56 -13.34
N ASN A 27 8.55 3.79 -12.84
CA ASN A 27 7.84 4.89 -13.47
C ASN A 27 8.38 5.17 -14.89
N GLU A 28 9.69 5.17 -15.04
CA GLU A 28 10.35 5.33 -16.35
C GLU A 28 10.03 4.17 -17.28
N ALA A 29 10.06 2.94 -16.78
CA ALA A 29 9.77 1.74 -17.58
C ALA A 29 8.34 1.75 -18.11
N LEU A 30 7.38 2.31 -17.36
CA LEU A 30 5.97 2.37 -17.77
C LEU A 30 5.59 3.66 -18.49
N ALA A 31 6.50 4.63 -18.61
CA ALA A 31 6.20 5.95 -19.17
C ALA A 31 5.60 5.89 -20.58
N ASN A 32 6.10 4.97 -21.41
CA ASN A 32 5.67 4.81 -22.81
C ASN A 32 4.85 3.53 -23.03
N GLU A 33 4.47 2.84 -21.95
CA GLU A 33 3.70 1.60 -22.03
C GLU A 33 2.23 1.86 -21.77
N LYS A 34 1.37 1.02 -22.35
CA LYS A 34 -0.08 1.05 -22.12
C LYS A 34 -0.56 -0.36 -21.72
N PRO A 35 -0.26 -0.80 -20.50
CA PRO A 35 -0.69 -2.13 -20.08
C PRO A 35 -2.22 -2.20 -20.03
N ASN A 36 -2.76 -3.39 -20.28
CA ASN A 36 -4.20 -3.63 -20.22
C ASN A 36 -4.66 -4.02 -18.80
N CYS A 37 -3.94 -3.56 -17.81
CA CYS A 37 -4.23 -3.83 -16.38
C CYS A 37 -3.82 -2.61 -15.55
N ASP A 38 -4.34 -2.55 -14.32
CA ASP A 38 -3.82 -1.60 -13.34
C ASP A 38 -2.52 -2.15 -12.76
N VAL A 39 -1.54 -1.28 -12.59
CA VAL A 39 -0.27 -1.59 -11.94
C VAL A 39 -0.25 -0.92 -10.59
N ILE A 40 -0.06 -1.70 -9.53
CA ILE A 40 -0.02 -1.20 -8.16
C ILE A 40 1.28 -1.68 -7.50
N ILE A 41 1.94 -0.79 -6.77
CA ILE A 41 3.06 -1.17 -5.92
C ILE A 41 2.67 -0.98 -4.46
N CYS A 42 2.84 -2.03 -3.67
CA CYS A 42 2.57 -2.01 -2.24
C CYS A 42 3.89 -2.08 -1.50
N THR A 43 4.18 -1.04 -0.74
CA THR A 43 5.48 -0.82 -0.12
C THR A 43 5.39 -0.79 1.39
N PRO A 44 6.52 -1.01 2.11
CA PRO A 44 6.59 -0.65 3.52
C PRO A 44 6.17 0.82 3.76
N PHE A 45 5.66 1.11 4.95
CA PHE A 45 5.18 2.47 5.29
C PHE A 45 6.20 3.57 5.03
N ILE A 46 7.49 3.29 5.23
CA ILE A 46 8.55 4.29 5.10
C ILE A 46 8.66 4.89 3.69
N HIS A 47 8.12 4.20 2.68
CA HIS A 47 8.22 4.64 1.28
C HIS A 47 7.04 5.46 0.81
N LEU A 48 5.88 5.37 1.47
CA LEU A 48 4.62 5.89 0.93
C LEU A 48 4.69 7.38 0.60
N ALA A 49 5.11 8.22 1.54
CA ALA A 49 5.15 9.66 1.35
C ALA A 49 6.18 10.09 0.30
N SER A 50 7.27 9.32 0.13
CA SER A 50 8.33 9.64 -0.82
C SER A 50 8.02 9.11 -2.23
N VAL A 51 7.40 7.94 -2.32
CA VAL A 51 7.15 7.27 -3.60
C VAL A 51 5.91 7.81 -4.30
N THR A 52 4.86 8.10 -3.56
CA THR A 52 3.59 8.55 -4.14
C THR A 52 3.76 9.75 -5.10
N PRO A 53 4.50 10.82 -4.76
CA PRO A 53 4.67 11.94 -5.67
C PRO A 53 5.65 11.67 -6.82
N LEU A 54 6.41 10.59 -6.79
CA LEU A 54 7.41 10.25 -7.81
C LEU A 54 6.82 9.49 -9.00
N VAL A 55 5.69 8.84 -8.83
CA VAL A 55 5.09 8.00 -9.86
C VAL A 55 3.91 8.72 -10.51
N ASP A 56 3.70 8.43 -11.79
CA ASP A 56 2.52 8.90 -12.52
C ASP A 56 1.29 8.12 -12.02
N ALA A 57 0.42 8.79 -11.28
CA ALA A 57 -0.78 8.18 -10.71
C ALA A 57 -1.74 7.60 -11.76
N ALA A 58 -1.65 8.06 -13.01
CA ALA A 58 -2.43 7.49 -14.11
C ALA A 58 -1.91 6.11 -14.54
N LYS A 59 -0.69 5.75 -14.16
CA LYS A 59 -0.03 4.50 -14.57
C LYS A 59 0.28 3.56 -13.41
N ILE A 60 0.62 4.09 -12.25
CA ILE A 60 1.05 3.30 -11.09
C ILE A 60 0.26 3.76 -9.86
N GLY A 61 -0.48 2.84 -9.27
CA GLY A 61 -1.08 3.03 -7.96
C GLY A 61 -0.08 2.68 -6.86
N VAL A 62 -0.17 3.38 -5.73
CA VAL A 62 0.68 3.12 -4.56
C VAL A 62 -0.20 2.68 -3.41
N GLY A 63 0.22 1.64 -2.73
CA GLY A 63 -0.48 1.08 -1.59
C GLY A 63 0.43 0.72 -0.42
N ALA A 64 -0.18 0.62 0.75
CA ALA A 64 0.47 0.12 1.95
C ALA A 64 0.34 -1.40 2.02
N GLU A 65 1.17 -2.01 2.86
CA GLU A 65 1.16 -3.47 3.08
C GLU A 65 0.34 -3.89 4.30
N ASN A 66 -0.22 -2.92 5.00
CA ASN A 66 -1.04 -3.08 6.20
C ASN A 66 -1.61 -1.73 6.64
N CYS A 67 -2.57 -1.74 7.55
CA CYS A 67 -2.93 -0.59 8.38
C CYS A 67 -3.48 -1.08 9.71
N ALA A 68 -3.58 -0.20 10.69
CA ALA A 68 -4.07 -0.54 12.03
C ALA A 68 -5.58 -0.79 12.03
N ASP A 69 -6.05 -1.51 13.06
CA ASP A 69 -7.46 -1.74 13.35
C ASP A 69 -8.05 -0.67 14.29
N LYS A 70 -7.38 0.46 14.43
CA LYS A 70 -7.77 1.61 15.25
C LYS A 70 -7.61 2.90 14.47
N GLU A 71 -8.46 3.87 14.78
CA GLU A 71 -8.39 5.18 14.13
C GLU A 71 -7.20 6.02 14.60
N SER A 72 -6.93 5.97 15.89
CA SER A 72 -5.86 6.74 16.52
C SER A 72 -5.66 6.25 17.95
N GLY A 73 -4.67 6.78 18.64
CA GLY A 73 -4.52 6.58 20.08
C GLY A 73 -3.23 5.90 20.49
N ALA A 74 -3.27 5.23 21.65
CA ALA A 74 -2.10 4.64 22.30
C ALA A 74 -1.78 3.26 21.71
N TYR A 75 -1.36 3.25 20.46
CA TYR A 75 -0.98 2.04 19.71
C TYR A 75 0.40 2.23 19.09
N THR A 76 1.39 2.36 19.95
CA THR A 76 2.76 2.67 19.58
C THR A 76 3.28 1.76 18.48
N GLY A 77 3.78 2.34 17.39
CA GLY A 77 4.32 1.63 16.24
C GLY A 77 3.32 1.37 15.11
N GLU A 78 2.01 1.55 15.36
CA GLU A 78 0.99 1.34 14.36
C GLU A 78 0.79 2.55 13.43
N VAL A 79 0.33 2.27 12.22
CA VAL A 79 0.00 3.29 11.21
C VAL A 79 -1.46 3.12 10.84
N SER A 80 -2.26 4.17 11.05
CA SER A 80 -3.70 4.14 10.78
C SER A 80 -4.00 4.23 9.28
N ALA A 81 -5.22 3.83 8.91
CA ALA A 81 -5.70 3.98 7.53
C ALA A 81 -5.70 5.46 7.09
N ALA A 82 -6.04 6.38 8.00
CA ALA A 82 -5.99 7.81 7.71
C ALA A 82 -4.56 8.29 7.42
N MET A 83 -3.58 7.81 8.19
CA MET A 83 -2.17 8.12 7.93
C MET A 83 -1.72 7.60 6.56
N VAL A 84 -2.11 6.38 6.21
CA VAL A 84 -1.82 5.81 4.89
C VAL A 84 -2.44 6.68 3.79
N ALA A 85 -3.71 7.00 3.89
CA ALA A 85 -4.41 7.84 2.91
C ALA A 85 -3.76 9.22 2.78
N SER A 86 -3.27 9.79 3.88
CA SER A 86 -2.64 11.12 3.90
C SER A 86 -1.36 11.21 3.07
N THR A 87 -0.72 10.09 2.79
CA THR A 87 0.48 10.04 1.94
C THR A 87 0.15 10.15 0.44
N GLY A 88 -1.12 10.06 0.09
CA GLY A 88 -1.58 9.97 -1.30
C GLY A 88 -1.74 8.53 -1.80
N ALA A 89 -1.38 7.55 -1.01
CA ALA A 89 -1.62 6.14 -1.35
C ALA A 89 -3.12 5.85 -1.45
N LYS A 90 -3.50 4.99 -2.38
CA LYS A 90 -4.90 4.65 -2.68
C LYS A 90 -5.26 3.22 -2.34
N TYR A 91 -4.29 2.39 -2.06
CA TYR A 91 -4.48 0.96 -1.87
C TYR A 91 -3.86 0.49 -0.56
N VAL A 92 -4.35 -0.63 -0.05
CA VAL A 92 -3.76 -1.30 1.12
C VAL A 92 -3.98 -2.81 1.02
N ILE A 93 -2.94 -3.57 1.34
CA ILE A 93 -3.05 -5.02 1.51
C ILE A 93 -3.50 -5.28 2.95
N LEU A 94 -4.58 -6.04 3.11
CA LEU A 94 -5.05 -6.47 4.43
C LEU A 94 -5.12 -7.99 4.49
N GLY A 95 -4.77 -8.55 5.64
CA GLY A 95 -4.89 -9.98 5.87
C GLY A 95 -3.94 -10.85 5.05
N HIS A 96 -2.79 -10.30 4.67
CA HIS A 96 -1.77 -11.10 3.98
C HIS A 96 -1.45 -12.36 4.80
N SER A 97 -1.20 -13.48 4.12
CA SER A 97 -0.95 -14.76 4.80
C SER A 97 0.19 -14.71 5.81
N GLU A 98 1.23 -13.95 5.53
CA GLU A 98 2.34 -13.74 6.46
C GLU A 98 1.87 -13.06 7.76
N ARG A 99 1.00 -12.06 7.66
CA ARG A 99 0.47 -11.37 8.84
C ARG A 99 -0.45 -12.26 9.67
N ARG A 100 -1.26 -13.07 9.02
CA ARG A 100 -2.12 -14.05 9.73
C ARG A 100 -1.28 -15.12 10.41
N ALA A 101 -0.21 -15.57 9.78
CA ALA A 101 0.66 -16.61 10.31
C ALA A 101 1.60 -16.12 11.41
N TYR A 102 2.19 -14.93 11.25
CA TYR A 102 3.26 -14.46 12.14
C TYR A 102 2.80 -13.46 13.19
N TYR A 103 1.74 -12.74 12.94
CA TYR A 103 1.29 -11.64 13.80
C TYR A 103 -0.12 -11.84 14.36
N GLY A 104 -0.68 -13.03 14.19
CA GLY A 104 -1.95 -13.40 14.82
C GLY A 104 -3.16 -12.59 14.36
N GLU A 105 -3.17 -12.11 13.12
CA GLU A 105 -4.33 -11.40 12.59
C GLU A 105 -5.53 -12.33 12.49
N THR A 106 -6.60 -11.99 13.20
CA THR A 106 -7.86 -12.73 13.20
C THR A 106 -8.88 -12.08 12.26
N VAL A 107 -9.96 -12.81 11.96
CA VAL A 107 -11.08 -12.27 11.17
C VAL A 107 -11.65 -11.01 11.81
N ALA A 108 -11.80 -10.98 13.13
CA ALA A 108 -12.34 -9.82 13.85
C ALA A 108 -11.45 -8.58 13.68
N ILE A 109 -10.12 -8.75 13.78
CA ILE A 109 -9.16 -7.67 13.55
C ILE A 109 -9.24 -7.18 12.10
N LEU A 110 -9.26 -8.09 11.15
CA LEU A 110 -9.31 -7.76 9.73
C LEU A 110 -10.62 -7.07 9.34
N GLU A 111 -11.73 -7.44 9.95
CA GLU A 111 -13.01 -6.76 9.75
C GLU A 111 -12.90 -5.26 10.09
N GLU A 112 -12.29 -4.94 11.24
CA GLU A 112 -12.08 -3.55 11.63
C GLU A 112 -11.13 -2.81 10.68
N LYS A 113 -10.06 -3.46 10.25
CA LYS A 113 -9.13 -2.87 9.28
C LYS A 113 -9.82 -2.55 7.95
N VAL A 114 -10.64 -3.46 7.45
CA VAL A 114 -11.39 -3.25 6.19
C VAL A 114 -12.33 -2.06 6.33
N LYS A 115 -13.08 -1.97 7.43
CA LYS A 115 -13.99 -0.84 7.68
C LYS A 115 -13.25 0.49 7.66
N LEU A 116 -12.10 0.57 8.34
CA LEU A 116 -11.31 1.78 8.43
C LEU A 116 -10.65 2.15 7.09
N ALA A 117 -10.16 1.16 6.35
CA ALA A 117 -9.59 1.37 5.03
C ALA A 117 -10.64 1.97 4.08
N LEU A 118 -11.82 1.37 4.02
CA LEU A 118 -12.92 1.87 3.18
C LEU A 118 -13.38 3.26 3.61
N ALA A 119 -13.49 3.51 4.91
CA ALA A 119 -13.88 4.83 5.44
C ALA A 119 -12.88 5.93 5.06
N ASN A 120 -11.63 5.60 4.81
CA ASN A 120 -10.58 6.53 4.40
C ASN A 120 -10.31 6.50 2.89
N GLY A 121 -11.19 5.91 2.09
CA GLY A 121 -11.10 5.90 0.63
C GLY A 121 -10.02 4.99 0.06
N LEU A 122 -9.50 4.04 0.84
CA LEU A 122 -8.54 3.05 0.36
C LEU A 122 -9.27 1.87 -0.29
N THR A 123 -8.62 1.31 -1.31
CA THR A 123 -9.07 0.09 -1.99
C THR A 123 -8.27 -1.12 -1.52
#